data_960674a38c839fbafda5bfe359dc269d
#
_entry.id   960674a38c839fbafda5bfe359dc269d
#
_cell.length_a   1.000
_cell.length_b   1.000
_cell.length_c   1.000
_cell.angle_alpha   90.00
_cell.angle_beta   90.00
_cell.angle_gamma   90.00
#
_symmetry.space_group_name_H-M   'P 1'
#
loop_
_entity.id
_entity.type
_entity.pdbx_description
1 polymer ?
#
loop_
_entity_poly.entity_id
_entity_poly.type
_entity_poly.pdbx_seq_one_letter_code
_entity_poly.pdbx_strand_id
1 'polypeptide(L)'
;DRAWKGYGKINIALPTQRRHHMYFKYSDEYIHSDVDEFHEYLRENSVFGPQINLITNLMEKVPFNEKYFYNPMTRRQEGRIHFEDDWNNYLETQSYLKIGQLGYGLATQDYHSQPSLFYATLGASARLSFNERKVDLHFHRKHIYNHLPVIYIGAEMGSYQLDNMPSYRMYGNLQLLLRHNVDLGMAGELDYRVQAGLVFGKVPYPLLHHFAANQTYTFDPDRFSLMNIKQYAADQYIALHAHWNGKGVLFNLIPGLRYARLRELLVLKVAYGGYRNDHQSVLAFPKNELVNYQILSAPTTPYVELGAGIGNILRIGEIYGVFRVTHLDDPTPWWAIRFRLHIGM
;
A
#
# COMPACT_ATOMS: atom_id res chain seq x y z
N ASP A 1 12.68 22.09 -11.33
CA ASP A 1 12.76 22.20 -9.87
C ASP A 1 14.02 21.54 -9.36
N ARG A 2 14.93 22.34 -8.77
CA ARG A 2 16.21 21.90 -8.20
C ARG A 2 16.09 21.70 -6.66
N ALA A 3 14.99 21.08 -6.21
CA ALA A 3 14.89 20.71 -4.81
C ALA A 3 15.75 19.47 -4.56
N TRP A 4 16.75 19.60 -3.72
CA TRP A 4 17.54 18.47 -3.25
C TRP A 4 16.61 17.55 -2.45
N LYS A 5 16.62 16.28 -2.80
CA LYS A 5 15.91 15.22 -2.08
C LYS A 5 16.95 14.27 -1.54
N GLY A 6 16.76 13.85 -0.33
CA GLY A 6 17.70 12.92 0.28
C GLY A 6 17.17 12.31 1.56
N TYR A 7 17.74 11.18 1.91
CA TYR A 7 17.51 10.57 3.21
C TYR A 7 18.84 10.15 3.82
N GLY A 8 18.92 10.21 5.13
CA GLY A 8 19.99 9.62 5.92
C GLY A 8 19.39 8.59 6.87
N LYS A 9 19.99 7.41 6.95
CA LYS A 9 19.58 6.34 7.88
C LYS A 9 20.78 5.80 8.61
N ILE A 10 20.71 5.77 9.94
CA ILE A 10 21.70 5.16 10.83
C ILE A 10 21.04 3.95 11.46
N ASN A 11 21.59 2.75 11.23
CA ASN A 11 21.09 1.51 11.78
C ASN A 11 22.01 1.04 12.91
N ILE A 12 21.43 0.62 14.01
CA ILE A 12 22.11 0.07 15.17
C ILE A 12 21.50 -1.28 15.49
N ALA A 13 22.28 -2.36 15.33
CA ALA A 13 21.88 -3.70 15.74
C ALA A 13 22.54 -3.98 17.11
N LEU A 14 21.74 -4.37 18.09
CA LEU A 14 22.27 -4.74 19.40
C LEU A 14 22.77 -6.20 19.36
N PRO A 15 23.97 -6.48 19.89
CA PRO A 15 24.56 -7.83 19.86
C PRO A 15 23.92 -8.73 20.93
N THR A 16 22.68 -9.07 20.76
CA THR A 16 21.90 -9.93 21.66
C THR A 16 21.52 -11.23 20.98
N GLN A 17 21.12 -12.25 21.76
CA GLN A 17 20.66 -13.55 21.19
C GLN A 17 19.37 -13.40 20.36
N ARG A 18 18.59 -12.37 20.62
CA ARG A 18 17.39 -12.00 19.85
C ARG A 18 17.66 -10.72 19.08
N ARG A 19 16.99 -10.55 17.97
CA ARG A 19 17.13 -9.34 17.18
C ARG A 19 16.50 -8.16 17.92
N HIS A 20 17.32 -7.18 18.23
CA HIS A 20 16.92 -5.85 18.65
C HIS A 20 17.59 -4.86 17.71
N HIS A 21 16.79 -4.16 16.97
CA HIS A 21 17.29 -3.23 15.94
C HIS A 21 16.68 -1.87 16.14
N MET A 22 17.52 -0.85 16.12
CA MET A 22 17.10 0.55 16.19
C MET A 22 17.62 1.28 14.98
N TYR A 23 16.82 2.18 14.44
CA TYR A 23 17.33 3.12 13.43
C TYR A 23 16.81 4.53 13.63
N PHE A 24 17.63 5.46 13.18
CA PHE A 24 17.30 6.87 13.02
C PHE A 24 17.24 7.16 11.54
N LYS A 25 16.15 7.72 11.07
CA LYS A 25 15.97 8.11 9.67
C LYS A 25 15.58 9.59 9.63
N TYR A 26 16.21 10.35 8.75
CA TYR A 26 15.70 11.65 8.31
C TYR A 26 15.47 11.58 6.80
N SER A 27 14.34 12.06 6.33
CA SER A 27 14.03 12.13 4.91
C SER A 27 13.40 13.47 4.54
N ASP A 28 13.80 13.99 3.37
CA ASP A 28 13.13 15.08 2.66
C ASP A 28 12.83 14.55 1.26
N GLU A 29 11.60 14.17 1.03
CA GLU A 29 11.20 13.45 -0.18
C GLU A 29 9.79 13.83 -0.63
N TYR A 30 9.54 13.64 -1.91
CA TYR A 30 8.19 13.67 -2.43
C TYR A 30 7.64 12.26 -2.45
N ILE A 31 6.55 12.06 -1.72
CA ILE A 31 5.89 10.77 -1.61
C ILE A 31 4.57 10.78 -2.36
N HIS A 32 4.24 9.63 -2.91
CA HIS A 32 2.87 9.29 -3.20
C HIS A 32 2.21 8.97 -1.86
N SER A 33 1.22 9.69 -1.47
CA SER A 33 0.63 9.56 -0.14
C SER A 33 -0.30 8.35 0.02
N ASP A 34 -0.37 7.49 -0.98
CA ASP A 34 -1.01 6.18 -0.91
C ASP A 34 -0.06 5.09 -0.40
N VAL A 35 1.18 5.45 -0.15
CA VAL A 35 2.11 4.54 0.49
C VAL A 35 1.80 4.53 1.97
N ASP A 36 0.89 3.64 2.33
CA ASP A 36 0.73 3.20 3.70
C ASP A 36 2.07 2.58 4.16
N GLU A 37 2.64 3.08 5.25
CA GLU A 37 3.90 2.56 5.79
C GLU A 37 3.83 1.08 6.11
N PHE A 38 2.66 0.60 6.42
CA PHE A 38 2.32 -0.80 6.56
C PHE A 38 2.55 -1.57 5.25
N HIS A 39 2.27 -0.94 4.13
CA HIS A 39 2.47 -1.48 2.79
C HIS A 39 3.95 -1.49 2.39
N GLU A 40 4.70 -0.43 2.73
CA GLU A 40 6.15 -0.38 2.54
C GLU A 40 6.86 -1.49 3.32
N TYR A 41 6.47 -1.72 4.56
CA TYR A 41 7.03 -2.79 5.37
C TYR A 41 6.81 -4.18 4.75
N LEU A 42 5.64 -4.45 4.21
CA LEU A 42 5.36 -5.70 3.49
C LEU A 42 6.16 -5.82 2.19
N ARG A 43 6.39 -4.71 1.52
CA ARG A 43 7.14 -4.64 0.26
C ARG A 43 8.65 -4.78 0.48
N GLU A 44 9.22 -4.14 1.49
CA GLU A 44 10.63 -4.25 1.85
C GLU A 44 11.01 -5.68 2.25
N ASN A 45 10.09 -6.42 2.83
CA ASN A 45 10.29 -7.81 3.26
C ASN A 45 9.93 -8.85 2.19
N SER A 46 9.62 -8.47 0.96
CA SER A 46 9.42 -9.43 -0.11
C SER A 46 10.71 -10.17 -0.43
N VAL A 47 10.61 -11.46 -0.77
CA VAL A 47 11.77 -12.32 -1.09
C VAL A 47 12.57 -11.77 -2.27
N PHE A 48 11.92 -10.98 -3.12
CA PHE A 48 12.54 -10.31 -4.25
C PHE A 48 12.90 -8.88 -3.85
N GLY A 49 14.14 -8.71 -3.38
CA GLY A 49 14.66 -7.41 -2.98
C GLY A 49 14.72 -6.39 -4.13
N PRO A 50 15.10 -5.13 -3.86
CA PRO A 50 15.00 -3.98 -4.76
C PRO A 50 15.72 -4.11 -6.10
N GLN A 51 16.55 -5.12 -6.29
CA GLN A 51 17.38 -5.26 -7.49
C GLN A 51 16.65 -5.83 -8.73
N ILE A 52 15.53 -6.53 -8.55
CA ILE A 52 14.74 -7.07 -9.68
C ILE A 52 13.68 -6.08 -10.13
N ASN A 53 13.48 -5.02 -9.38
CA ASN A 53 12.49 -4.00 -9.65
C ASN A 53 12.87 -2.99 -10.76
N LEU A 54 14.03 -3.14 -11.45
CA LEU A 54 14.41 -2.13 -12.46
C LEU A 54 13.39 -2.06 -13.61
N ILE A 55 12.97 -3.21 -14.12
CA ILE A 55 11.98 -3.29 -15.19
C ILE A 55 10.58 -2.98 -14.67
N THR A 56 10.20 -3.54 -13.51
CA THR A 56 8.94 -3.20 -12.85
C THR A 56 8.89 -1.73 -12.43
N ASN A 57 9.96 -1.17 -11.88
CA ASN A 57 10.04 0.26 -11.55
C ASN A 57 9.97 1.18 -12.77
N LEU A 58 10.49 0.75 -13.91
CA LEU A 58 10.34 1.49 -15.18
C LEU A 58 8.88 1.42 -15.66
N MET A 59 8.25 0.25 -15.60
CA MET A 59 6.85 0.07 -16.01
C MET A 59 5.88 0.70 -15.01
N GLU A 60 6.21 0.73 -13.73
CA GLU A 60 5.44 1.42 -12.68
C GLU A 60 5.38 2.94 -12.86
N LYS A 61 6.30 3.52 -13.63
CA LYS A 61 6.32 4.96 -13.93
C LYS A 61 5.52 5.34 -15.18
N VAL A 62 5.10 4.36 -15.98
CA VAL A 62 4.33 4.62 -17.19
C VAL A 62 2.85 4.54 -16.88
N PRO A 63 2.10 5.65 -16.91
CA PRO A 63 0.67 5.65 -16.61
C PRO A 63 -0.11 4.91 -17.71
N PHE A 64 -1.14 4.16 -17.29
CA PHE A 64 -2.02 3.45 -18.23
C PHE A 64 -2.83 4.41 -19.11
N ASN A 65 -3.18 5.58 -18.59
CA ASN A 65 -3.91 6.59 -19.33
C ASN A 65 -3.50 7.99 -18.85
N GLU A 66 -2.74 8.71 -19.66
CA GLU A 66 -2.24 10.05 -19.32
C GLU A 66 -3.36 11.07 -19.07
N LYS A 67 -4.51 10.92 -19.72
CA LYS A 67 -5.67 11.82 -19.53
C LYS A 67 -6.25 11.78 -18.12
N TYR A 68 -6.17 10.63 -17.45
CA TYR A 68 -6.69 10.42 -16.10
C TYR A 68 -5.57 10.23 -15.07
N PHE A 69 -4.33 10.31 -15.52
CA PHE A 69 -3.17 10.19 -14.66
C PHE A 69 -2.96 11.50 -13.89
N TYR A 70 -3.32 11.46 -12.64
CA TYR A 70 -2.97 12.50 -11.70
C TYR A 70 -2.21 11.89 -10.55
N ASN A 71 -0.98 12.35 -10.37
CA ASN A 71 -0.08 11.87 -9.36
C ASN A 71 0.23 12.98 -8.35
N PRO A 72 -0.64 13.16 -7.33
CA PRO A 72 -0.45 14.16 -6.31
C PRO A 72 0.73 13.78 -5.42
N MET A 73 1.91 14.27 -5.77
CA MET A 73 3.09 14.14 -4.90
C MET A 73 3.01 15.13 -3.76
N THR A 74 3.24 14.64 -2.56
CA THR A 74 3.29 15.42 -1.34
C THR A 74 4.72 15.47 -0.84
N ARG A 75 5.25 16.67 -0.54
CA ARG A 75 6.55 16.78 0.10
C ARG A 75 6.43 16.36 1.57
N ARG A 76 7.28 15.44 2.00
CA ARG A 76 7.42 15.00 3.38
C ARG A 76 8.82 15.25 3.87
N GLN A 77 8.93 16.02 4.95
CA GLN A 77 10.16 16.14 5.74
C GLN A 77 9.90 15.45 7.07
N GLU A 78 10.62 14.38 7.37
CA GLU A 78 10.35 13.56 8.54
C GLU A 78 11.64 13.08 9.21
N GLY A 79 11.71 13.28 10.52
CA GLY A 79 12.64 12.58 11.40
C GLY A 79 11.94 11.42 12.09
N ARG A 80 12.57 10.23 12.10
CA ARG A 80 12.02 9.02 12.69
C ARG A 80 13.05 8.31 13.56
N ILE A 81 12.60 7.87 14.73
CA ILE A 81 13.28 6.90 15.58
C ILE A 81 12.43 5.65 15.58
N HIS A 82 13.02 4.51 15.29
CA HIS A 82 12.31 3.24 15.13
C HIS A 82 13.05 2.13 15.87
N PHE A 83 12.29 1.30 16.58
CA PHE A 83 12.77 0.13 17.30
C PHE A 83 12.04 -1.11 16.78
N GLU A 84 12.77 -2.17 16.53
CA GLU A 84 12.27 -3.49 16.14
C GLU A 84 12.77 -4.52 17.16
N ASP A 85 11.84 -5.27 17.72
CA ASP A 85 12.13 -6.26 18.75
C ASP A 85 11.49 -7.60 18.42
N ASP A 86 12.30 -8.67 18.51
CA ASP A 86 11.84 -10.04 18.44
C ASP A 86 11.63 -10.60 19.84
N TRP A 87 10.39 -10.88 20.19
CA TRP A 87 10.07 -11.51 21.47
C TRP A 87 10.22 -13.03 21.41
N ASN A 88 9.85 -13.63 20.28
CA ASN A 88 9.94 -15.07 20.03
C ASN A 88 9.79 -15.36 18.52
N ASN A 89 9.72 -16.65 18.16
CA ASN A 89 9.64 -17.07 16.75
C ASN A 89 8.35 -16.64 16.05
N TYR A 90 7.31 -16.23 16.79
CA TYR A 90 5.99 -15.87 16.24
C TYR A 90 5.58 -14.43 16.51
N LEU A 91 6.26 -13.69 17.38
CA LEU A 91 5.91 -12.30 17.72
C LEU A 91 7.09 -11.36 17.46
N GLU A 92 6.87 -10.42 16.60
CA GLU A 92 7.73 -9.25 16.35
C GLU A 92 6.97 -7.99 16.70
N THR A 93 7.62 -7.04 17.32
CA THR A 93 7.05 -5.74 17.61
C THR A 93 7.89 -4.62 17.05
N GLN A 94 7.24 -3.53 16.71
CA GLN A 94 7.88 -2.30 16.29
C GLN A 94 7.29 -1.16 17.08
N SER A 95 8.12 -0.20 17.46
CA SER A 95 7.69 1.05 18.03
C SER A 95 8.47 2.20 17.40
N TYR A 96 7.81 3.33 17.20
CA TYR A 96 8.44 4.45 16.52
C TYR A 96 7.89 5.80 16.97
N LEU A 97 8.73 6.79 16.89
CA LEU A 97 8.38 8.19 17.01
C LEU A 97 8.71 8.89 15.68
N LYS A 98 7.73 9.59 15.12
CA LYS A 98 7.83 10.38 13.89
C LYS A 98 7.57 11.84 14.24
N ILE A 99 8.38 12.75 13.72
CA ILE A 99 8.14 14.18 13.78
C ILE A 99 8.43 14.73 12.40
N GLY A 100 7.48 15.47 11.83
CA GLY A 100 7.69 15.94 10.49
C GLY A 100 6.71 17.00 10.03
N GLN A 101 6.91 17.39 8.79
CA GLN A 101 6.08 18.33 8.06
C GLN A 101 5.65 17.72 6.74
N LEU A 102 4.37 17.87 6.42
CA LEU A 102 3.75 17.33 5.23
C LEU A 102 3.10 18.48 4.44
N GLY A 103 3.52 18.68 3.19
CA GLY A 103 2.81 19.57 2.27
C GLY A 103 1.51 18.91 1.83
N TYR A 104 0.37 19.60 1.91
CA TYR A 104 -0.95 19.01 1.62
C TYR A 104 -1.70 19.68 0.48
N GLY A 105 -1.07 20.54 -0.30
CA GLY A 105 -1.65 21.05 -1.54
C GLY A 105 -1.71 19.99 -2.64
N LEU A 106 -2.68 20.10 -3.53
CA LEU A 106 -2.55 19.46 -4.82
C LEU A 106 -1.38 20.13 -5.54
N ALA A 107 -0.49 19.35 -6.15
CA ALA A 107 0.60 19.88 -6.95
C ALA A 107 0.03 20.71 -8.12
N THR A 108 -0.30 21.95 -7.84
CA THR A 108 -0.42 23.01 -8.85
C THR A 108 1.00 23.48 -9.18
N GLN A 109 1.18 24.20 -10.25
CA GLN A 109 2.49 24.59 -10.79
C GLN A 109 3.44 25.31 -9.79
N ASP A 110 2.95 25.75 -8.62
CA ASP A 110 3.74 26.41 -7.57
C ASP A 110 3.95 25.52 -6.33
N TYR A 111 5.01 24.73 -6.38
CA TYR A 111 5.44 23.89 -5.24
C TYR A 111 5.85 24.67 -3.97
N HIS A 112 6.07 25.96 -4.06
CA HIS A 112 6.57 26.78 -2.95
C HIS A 112 5.50 27.39 -2.05
N SER A 113 4.24 27.39 -2.48
CA SER A 113 3.12 28.00 -1.75
C SER A 113 2.12 26.97 -1.19
N GLN A 114 2.49 25.70 -1.14
CA GLN A 114 1.60 24.66 -0.61
C GLN A 114 1.49 24.80 0.91
N PRO A 115 0.25 24.85 1.44
CA PRO A 115 0.04 24.80 2.88
C PRO A 115 0.68 23.54 3.46
N SER A 116 1.18 23.63 4.68
CA SER A 116 1.85 22.53 5.35
C SER A 116 1.18 22.13 6.65
N LEU A 117 1.39 20.88 7.01
CA LEU A 117 0.91 20.25 8.22
C LEU A 117 2.13 19.77 9.01
N PHE A 118 2.32 20.29 10.19
CA PHE A 118 3.28 19.74 11.15
C PHE A 118 2.61 18.62 11.95
N TYR A 119 3.32 17.51 12.18
CA TYR A 119 2.82 16.38 12.96
C TYR A 119 3.90 15.74 13.82
N ALA A 120 3.46 15.17 14.94
CA ALA A 120 4.26 14.31 15.80
C ALA A 120 3.41 13.07 16.13
N THR A 121 3.95 11.87 15.91
CA THR A 121 3.24 10.61 16.05
C THR A 121 4.09 9.59 16.78
N LEU A 122 3.52 8.98 17.80
CA LEU A 122 4.03 7.79 18.46
C LEU A 122 3.21 6.59 17.96
N GLY A 123 3.87 5.54 17.51
CA GLY A 123 3.23 4.35 17.00
C GLY A 123 3.87 3.09 17.53
N ALA A 124 3.06 2.04 17.58
CA ALA A 124 3.51 0.69 17.86
C ALA A 124 2.74 -0.30 16.98
N SER A 125 3.41 -1.36 16.57
CA SER A 125 2.78 -2.46 15.84
C SER A 125 3.34 -3.80 16.30
N ALA A 126 2.50 -4.82 16.17
CA ALA A 126 2.84 -6.20 16.44
C ALA A 126 2.57 -7.05 15.20
N ARG A 127 3.50 -7.90 14.84
CA ARG A 127 3.38 -8.89 13.79
C ARG A 127 3.37 -10.28 14.41
N LEU A 128 2.30 -11.00 14.17
CA LEU A 128 2.13 -12.40 14.57
C LEU A 128 2.27 -13.29 13.34
N SER A 129 3.26 -14.20 13.35
CA SER A 129 3.48 -15.15 12.27
C SER A 129 3.86 -16.51 12.84
N PHE A 130 3.15 -17.55 12.45
CA PHE A 130 3.36 -18.87 12.99
C PHE A 130 4.24 -19.69 12.05
N ASN A 131 5.24 -20.38 12.63
CA ASN A 131 6.14 -21.30 11.92
C ASN A 131 6.79 -20.75 10.64
N GLU A 132 7.04 -19.43 10.61
CA GLU A 132 7.66 -18.75 9.49
C GLU A 132 9.19 -18.84 9.59
N ARG A 133 9.83 -19.10 8.45
CA ARG A 133 11.29 -19.07 8.37
C ARG A 133 11.76 -17.63 8.17
N LYS A 134 12.73 -17.21 8.97
CA LYS A 134 13.30 -15.87 8.94
C LYS A 134 14.77 -15.98 8.55
N VAL A 135 15.22 -15.14 7.64
CA VAL A 135 16.63 -15.02 7.26
C VAL A 135 17.11 -13.61 7.62
N ASP A 136 18.00 -13.54 8.58
CA ASP A 136 18.59 -12.28 9.01
C ASP A 136 19.81 -11.93 8.15
N LEU A 137 19.76 -10.77 7.52
CA LEU A 137 20.83 -10.17 6.75
C LEU A 137 21.22 -8.88 7.46
N HIS A 138 22.20 -8.87 8.31
CA HIS A 138 22.71 -7.73 9.08
C HIS A 138 21.64 -6.70 9.51
N PHE A 139 21.18 -5.86 8.60
CA PHE A 139 20.19 -4.80 8.86
C PHE A 139 18.82 -5.06 8.23
N HIS A 140 18.68 -6.16 7.46
CA HIS A 140 17.44 -6.53 6.81
C HIS A 140 17.05 -7.94 7.21
N ARG A 141 15.76 -8.15 7.41
CA ARG A 141 15.20 -9.48 7.62
C ARG A 141 14.33 -9.83 6.43
N LYS A 142 14.50 -11.06 5.93
CA LYS A 142 13.60 -11.65 4.95
C LYS A 142 12.75 -12.72 5.62
N HIS A 143 11.45 -12.60 5.45
CA HIS A 143 10.49 -13.60 5.85
C HIS A 143 10.23 -14.53 4.68
N ILE A 144 10.48 -15.83 4.86
CA ILE A 144 10.09 -16.85 3.90
C ILE A 144 8.67 -17.26 4.26
N TYR A 145 7.73 -16.68 3.51
CA TYR A 145 6.30 -16.88 3.74
C TYR A 145 5.93 -18.36 3.69
N ASN A 146 5.11 -18.80 4.61
CA ASN A 146 4.51 -20.13 4.65
C ASN A 146 2.98 -20.01 4.42
N HIS A 147 2.29 -21.14 4.37
CA HIS A 147 0.83 -21.19 4.18
C HIS A 147 0.04 -20.87 5.46
N LEU A 148 0.64 -20.31 6.50
CA LEU A 148 -0.04 -19.91 7.72
C LEU A 148 -0.36 -18.43 7.70
N PRO A 149 -1.43 -18.00 8.39
CA PRO A 149 -1.81 -16.59 8.42
C PRO A 149 -0.76 -15.73 9.15
N VAL A 150 -0.55 -14.53 8.62
CA VAL A 150 0.25 -13.49 9.25
C VAL A 150 -0.68 -12.33 9.61
N ILE A 151 -0.63 -11.92 10.86
CA ILE A 151 -1.50 -10.87 11.41
C ILE A 151 -0.63 -9.69 11.83
N TYR A 152 -1.01 -8.50 11.42
CA TYR A 152 -0.42 -7.23 11.88
C TYR A 152 -1.47 -6.42 12.61
N ILE A 153 -1.10 -5.89 13.75
CA ILE A 153 -1.92 -4.95 14.52
C ILE A 153 -1.06 -3.72 14.76
N GLY A 154 -1.56 -2.56 14.36
CA GLY A 154 -0.87 -1.28 14.55
C GLY A 154 -1.75 -0.28 15.26
N ALA A 155 -1.14 0.53 16.12
CA ALA A 155 -1.77 1.66 16.77
C ALA A 155 -0.85 2.88 16.72
N GLU A 156 -1.41 4.03 16.40
CA GLU A 156 -0.72 5.30 16.39
C GLU A 156 -1.50 6.32 17.22
N MET A 157 -0.79 7.17 17.91
CA MET A 157 -1.33 8.36 18.57
C MET A 157 -0.45 9.55 18.22
N GLY A 158 -1.04 10.66 17.83
CA GLY A 158 -0.29 11.82 17.42
C GLY A 158 -1.01 13.12 17.63
N SER A 159 -0.27 14.18 17.38
CA SER A 159 -0.79 15.53 17.30
C SER A 159 -0.38 16.17 15.98
N TYR A 160 -1.20 17.07 15.49
CA TYR A 160 -0.91 17.85 14.30
C TYR A 160 -1.30 19.31 14.47
N GLN A 161 -0.67 20.17 13.67
CA GLN A 161 -0.98 21.58 13.54
C GLN A 161 -0.96 21.96 12.07
N LEU A 162 -1.97 22.69 11.62
CA LEU A 162 -2.01 23.30 10.31
C LEU A 162 -1.41 24.70 10.36
N ASP A 163 -0.76 25.16 9.30
CA ASP A 163 -0.15 26.49 9.22
C ASP A 163 -1.13 27.63 9.52
N ASN A 164 -2.40 27.44 9.18
CA ASN A 164 -3.49 28.41 9.37
C ASN A 164 -4.22 28.26 10.71
N MET A 165 -3.81 27.32 11.57
CA MET A 165 -4.45 27.06 12.86
C MET A 165 -3.43 27.16 14.00
N PRO A 166 -3.65 27.98 15.01
CA PRO A 166 -2.71 28.15 16.10
C PRO A 166 -2.69 26.98 17.11
N SER A 167 -3.66 26.08 17.05
CA SER A 167 -3.82 25.02 18.06
C SER A 167 -3.45 23.64 17.52
N TYR A 168 -2.76 22.87 18.36
CA TYR A 168 -2.54 21.43 18.12
C TYR A 168 -3.81 20.65 18.32
N ARG A 169 -4.02 19.63 17.48
CA ARG A 169 -5.12 18.68 17.59
C ARG A 169 -4.57 17.27 17.70
N MET A 170 -5.22 16.47 18.55
CA MET A 170 -4.86 15.06 18.74
C MET A 170 -5.61 14.18 17.78
N TYR A 171 -5.00 13.07 17.39
CA TYR A 171 -5.59 12.00 16.61
C TYR A 171 -5.05 10.64 17.02
N GLY A 172 -5.75 9.58 16.64
CA GLY A 172 -5.32 8.21 16.79
C GLY A 172 -5.67 7.40 15.55
N ASN A 173 -4.91 6.34 15.31
CA ASN A 173 -5.13 5.41 14.21
C ASN A 173 -4.95 3.99 14.71
N LEU A 174 -5.89 3.11 14.39
CA LEU A 174 -5.80 1.67 14.63
C LEU A 174 -5.87 0.96 13.29
N GLN A 175 -5.00 -0.01 13.09
CA GLN A 175 -4.91 -0.79 11.85
C GLN A 175 -4.79 -2.26 12.16
N LEU A 176 -5.47 -3.06 11.36
CA LEU A 176 -5.39 -4.52 11.36
C LEU A 176 -5.12 -4.97 9.91
N LEU A 177 -4.18 -5.88 9.74
CA LEU A 177 -3.96 -6.54 8.47
C LEU A 177 -3.80 -8.04 8.71
N LEU A 178 -4.55 -8.82 7.96
CA LEU A 178 -4.44 -10.27 7.87
C LEU A 178 -4.00 -10.62 6.46
N ARG A 179 -2.92 -11.39 6.33
CA ARG A 179 -2.50 -12.02 5.09
C ARG A 179 -2.45 -13.52 5.26
N HIS A 180 -2.99 -14.24 4.29
CA HIS A 180 -2.98 -15.70 4.31
C HIS A 180 -2.93 -16.24 2.88
N ASN A 181 -2.08 -17.24 2.68
CA ASN A 181 -2.02 -18.04 1.47
C ASN A 181 -2.56 -19.44 1.79
N VAL A 182 -3.65 -19.80 1.16
CA VAL A 182 -4.31 -21.09 1.34
C VAL A 182 -3.98 -21.99 0.17
N ASP A 183 -3.32 -23.11 0.43
CA ASP A 183 -3.17 -24.17 -0.55
C ASP A 183 -4.48 -24.99 -0.63
N LEU A 184 -5.15 -24.89 -1.78
CA LEU A 184 -6.39 -25.61 -2.07
C LEU A 184 -6.11 -26.98 -2.72
N GLY A 185 -4.88 -27.45 -2.68
CA GLY A 185 -4.45 -28.71 -3.29
C GLY A 185 -4.64 -28.69 -4.81
N MET A 186 -5.48 -29.59 -5.32
CA MET A 186 -5.76 -29.67 -6.76
C MET A 186 -6.46 -28.42 -7.32
N ALA A 187 -7.14 -27.64 -6.48
CA ALA A 187 -7.82 -26.41 -6.90
C ALA A 187 -6.90 -25.17 -6.89
N GLY A 188 -5.60 -25.34 -6.66
CA GLY A 188 -4.62 -24.28 -6.75
C GLY A 188 -4.33 -23.59 -5.42
N GLU A 189 -4.05 -22.30 -5.46
CA GLU A 189 -3.69 -21.47 -4.31
C GLU A 189 -4.54 -20.19 -4.28
N LEU A 190 -4.95 -19.80 -3.08
CA LEU A 190 -5.64 -18.54 -2.82
C LEU A 190 -4.79 -17.70 -1.88
N ASP A 191 -4.23 -16.60 -2.37
CA ASP A 191 -3.60 -15.56 -1.55
C ASP A 191 -4.62 -14.46 -1.30
N TYR A 192 -4.90 -14.17 -0.04
CA TYR A 192 -5.78 -13.06 0.30
C TYR A 192 -5.23 -12.21 1.43
N ARG A 193 -5.58 -10.93 1.35
CA ARG A 193 -5.23 -9.91 2.31
C ARG A 193 -6.48 -9.14 2.69
N VAL A 194 -6.72 -9.01 4.00
CA VAL A 194 -7.76 -8.16 4.57
C VAL A 194 -7.09 -7.06 5.39
N GLN A 195 -7.43 -5.84 5.09
CA GLN A 195 -6.96 -4.68 5.84
C GLN A 195 -8.17 -3.94 6.40
N ALA A 196 -8.13 -3.53 7.66
CA ALA A 196 -9.15 -2.73 8.30
C ALA A 196 -8.51 -1.66 9.19
N GLY A 197 -9.21 -0.54 9.38
CA GLY A 197 -8.69 0.49 10.25
C GLY A 197 -9.73 1.53 10.68
N LEU A 198 -9.35 2.27 11.73
CA LEU A 198 -10.15 3.31 12.35
C LEU A 198 -9.26 4.51 12.66
N VAL A 199 -9.68 5.70 12.24
CA VAL A 199 -9.02 6.96 12.56
C VAL A 199 -9.89 7.74 13.55
N PHE A 200 -9.32 8.11 14.67
CA PHE A 200 -9.99 8.86 15.73
C PHE A 200 -9.56 10.34 15.72
N GLY A 201 -10.44 11.20 16.18
CA GLY A 201 -10.21 12.65 16.18
C GLY A 201 -10.69 13.30 14.89
N LYS A 202 -10.59 14.63 14.83
CA LYS A 202 -10.84 15.40 13.62
C LYS A 202 -9.52 15.62 12.91
N VAL A 203 -9.33 15.01 11.77
CA VAL A 203 -8.06 15.04 11.03
C VAL A 203 -8.22 15.61 9.62
N PRO A 204 -7.21 16.30 9.09
CA PRO A 204 -7.19 16.73 7.71
C PRO A 204 -6.99 15.53 6.78
N TYR A 205 -7.37 15.66 5.51
CA TYR A 205 -7.34 14.56 4.55
C TYR A 205 -5.97 13.84 4.40
N PRO A 206 -4.80 14.49 4.58
CA PRO A 206 -3.51 13.79 4.48
C PRO A 206 -3.25 12.77 5.60
N LEU A 207 -3.99 12.86 6.71
CA LEU A 207 -3.90 11.93 7.85
C LEU A 207 -5.04 10.89 7.84
N LEU A 208 -5.97 10.96 6.89
CA LEU A 208 -6.98 9.93 6.66
C LEU A 208 -6.36 8.74 5.92
N HIS A 209 -7.03 7.60 6.00
CA HIS A 209 -6.66 6.46 5.18
C HIS A 209 -7.04 6.70 3.72
N HIS A 210 -6.13 6.39 2.81
CA HIS A 210 -6.36 6.34 1.37
C HIS A 210 -6.11 4.92 0.88
N PHE A 211 -7.05 4.39 0.10
CA PHE A 211 -6.88 3.05 -0.45
C PHE A 211 -5.74 3.03 -1.47
N ALA A 212 -4.87 2.04 -1.35
CA ALA A 212 -3.73 1.90 -2.24
C ALA A 212 -4.19 1.60 -3.68
N ALA A 213 -3.77 2.43 -4.62
CA ALA A 213 -4.14 2.36 -6.03
C ALA A 213 -2.91 2.21 -6.93
N ASN A 214 -3.12 1.66 -8.12
CA ASN A 214 -2.09 1.50 -9.14
C ASN A 214 -2.60 1.96 -10.51
N GLN A 215 -2.07 3.07 -10.99
CA GLN A 215 -2.42 3.65 -12.29
C GLN A 215 -1.46 3.25 -13.42
N THR A 216 -0.57 2.30 -13.19
CA THR A 216 0.44 1.87 -14.16
C THR A 216 0.03 0.60 -14.91
N TYR A 217 0.78 0.21 -15.92
CA TYR A 217 0.53 -1.03 -16.67
C TYR A 217 0.81 -2.31 -15.87
N THR A 218 1.54 -2.21 -14.76
CA THR A 218 1.87 -3.38 -13.94
C THR A 218 0.69 -3.81 -13.08
N PHE A 219 0.52 -5.12 -12.93
CA PHE A 219 -0.44 -5.67 -11.98
C PHE A 219 0.20 -5.76 -10.58
N ASP A 220 -0.44 -5.14 -9.61
CA ASP A 220 -0.11 -5.27 -8.20
C ASP A 220 -1.29 -5.95 -7.48
N PRO A 221 -1.09 -7.12 -6.86
CA PRO A 221 -2.16 -7.82 -6.14
C PRO A 221 -2.68 -7.04 -4.93
N ASP A 222 -1.83 -6.20 -4.33
CA ASP A 222 -2.11 -5.47 -3.10
C ASP A 222 -2.67 -4.05 -3.31
N ARG A 223 -2.88 -3.63 -4.57
CA ARG A 223 -3.40 -2.30 -4.94
C ARG A 223 -4.58 -2.39 -5.88
N PHE A 224 -5.52 -1.46 -5.77
CA PHE A 224 -6.62 -1.33 -6.73
C PHE A 224 -6.09 -0.93 -8.09
N SER A 225 -6.58 -1.57 -9.14
CA SER A 225 -6.05 -1.41 -10.51
C SER A 225 -6.75 -0.32 -11.31
N LEU A 226 -7.97 0.06 -10.93
CA LEU A 226 -8.84 1.00 -11.65
C LEU A 226 -9.24 2.21 -10.80
N MET A 227 -8.79 2.25 -9.56
CA MET A 227 -8.94 3.38 -8.65
C MET A 227 -7.82 4.39 -8.91
N ASN A 228 -8.12 5.68 -8.84
CA ASN A 228 -7.10 6.72 -8.83
C ASN A 228 -6.36 6.78 -7.50
N ILE A 229 -5.11 7.22 -7.55
CA ILE A 229 -4.32 7.50 -6.35
C ILE A 229 -5.05 8.54 -5.50
N LYS A 230 -5.21 8.29 -4.20
CA LYS A 230 -5.97 9.14 -3.24
C LYS A 230 -7.43 9.42 -3.63
N GLN A 231 -8.03 8.62 -4.47
CA GLN A 231 -9.41 8.86 -4.89
C GLN A 231 -10.38 8.88 -3.71
N TYR A 232 -10.23 7.98 -2.76
CA TYR A 232 -11.10 7.86 -1.59
C TYR A 232 -10.35 8.04 -0.29
N ALA A 233 -10.89 8.88 0.60
CA ALA A 233 -10.43 9.07 1.97
C ALA A 233 -11.44 8.46 2.96
N ALA A 234 -10.95 7.73 3.95
CA ALA A 234 -11.76 7.03 4.95
C ALA A 234 -11.23 7.27 6.36
N ASP A 235 -12.12 7.36 7.33
CA ASP A 235 -11.78 7.31 8.77
C ASP A 235 -12.06 5.95 9.40
N GLN A 236 -12.87 5.14 8.72
CA GLN A 236 -13.11 3.73 9.03
C GLN A 236 -13.19 2.96 7.72
N TYR A 237 -12.49 1.86 7.63
CA TYR A 237 -12.40 1.13 6.36
C TYR A 237 -12.12 -0.35 6.53
N ILE A 238 -12.50 -1.08 5.50
CA ILE A 238 -12.08 -2.45 5.25
C ILE A 238 -11.75 -2.61 3.77
N ALA A 239 -10.64 -3.28 3.48
CA ALA A 239 -10.24 -3.64 2.13
C ALA A 239 -9.90 -5.13 2.06
N LEU A 240 -10.36 -5.79 1.00
CA LEU A 240 -10.04 -7.18 0.68
C LEU A 240 -9.33 -7.21 -0.67
N HIS A 241 -8.22 -7.90 -0.73
CA HIS A 241 -7.53 -8.28 -1.96
C HIS A 241 -7.40 -9.79 -1.97
N ALA A 242 -7.94 -10.45 -2.96
CA ALA A 242 -7.86 -11.90 -3.13
C ALA A 242 -7.37 -12.24 -4.53
N HIS A 243 -6.40 -13.13 -4.61
CA HIS A 243 -5.78 -13.60 -5.84
C HIS A 243 -5.74 -15.13 -5.83
N TRP A 244 -6.46 -15.74 -6.74
CA TRP A 244 -6.47 -17.18 -6.91
C TRP A 244 -5.62 -17.58 -8.13
N ASN A 245 -4.76 -18.58 -7.94
CA ASN A 245 -3.97 -19.21 -8.97
C ASN A 245 -4.36 -20.68 -9.08
N GLY A 246 -5.06 -21.04 -10.13
CA GLY A 246 -5.58 -22.39 -10.35
C GLY A 246 -4.53 -23.45 -10.68
N LYS A 247 -3.25 -23.07 -10.86
CA LYS A 247 -2.15 -23.99 -11.18
C LYS A 247 -2.40 -24.87 -12.44
N GLY A 248 -3.31 -24.43 -13.31
CA GLY A 248 -3.63 -25.13 -14.55
C GLY A 248 -4.82 -26.10 -14.45
N VAL A 249 -5.65 -26.00 -13.43
CA VAL A 249 -6.84 -26.87 -13.25
C VAL A 249 -7.73 -26.89 -14.49
N LEU A 250 -8.00 -25.74 -15.09
CA LEU A 250 -8.83 -25.62 -16.28
C LEU A 250 -8.01 -25.82 -17.56
N PHE A 251 -6.86 -25.16 -17.67
CA PHE A 251 -6.06 -25.19 -18.91
C PHE A 251 -5.45 -26.57 -19.21
N ASN A 252 -5.14 -27.36 -18.19
CA ASN A 252 -4.63 -28.71 -18.39
C ASN A 252 -5.69 -29.70 -18.93
N LEU A 253 -6.99 -29.35 -18.87
CA LEU A 253 -8.05 -30.13 -19.48
C LEU A 253 -8.10 -29.97 -21.01
N ILE A 254 -7.52 -28.88 -21.53
CA ILE A 254 -7.51 -28.58 -22.96
C ILE A 254 -6.21 -29.13 -23.58
N PRO A 255 -6.28 -30.10 -24.52
CA PRO A 255 -5.10 -30.81 -25.02
C PRO A 255 -3.97 -29.96 -25.57
N GLY A 256 -4.22 -28.83 -26.17
CA GLY A 256 -3.19 -27.91 -26.68
C GLY A 256 -2.53 -27.06 -25.59
N LEU A 257 -3.35 -26.55 -24.64
CA LEU A 257 -2.90 -25.62 -23.59
C LEU A 257 -2.09 -26.33 -22.49
N ARG A 258 -2.30 -27.63 -22.28
CA ARG A 258 -1.55 -28.43 -21.32
C ARG A 258 -0.02 -28.35 -21.54
N TYR A 259 0.43 -28.32 -22.80
CA TYR A 259 1.87 -28.23 -23.12
C TYR A 259 2.46 -26.85 -22.85
N ALA A 260 1.63 -25.81 -22.92
CA ALA A 260 2.04 -24.44 -22.64
C ALA A 260 2.18 -24.16 -21.13
N ARG A 261 1.69 -25.09 -20.26
CA ARG A 261 1.71 -24.96 -18.79
C ARG A 261 1.14 -23.63 -18.29
N LEU A 262 0.16 -23.09 -18.98
CA LEU A 262 -0.51 -21.86 -18.59
C LEU A 262 -1.29 -22.08 -17.29
N ARG A 263 -1.51 -20.98 -16.57
CA ARG A 263 -2.27 -20.97 -15.31
C ARG A 263 -3.40 -19.98 -15.40
N GLU A 264 -4.55 -20.37 -14.99
CA GLU A 264 -5.69 -19.48 -14.79
C GLU A 264 -5.52 -18.68 -13.50
N LEU A 265 -5.83 -17.40 -13.57
CA LEU A 265 -5.72 -16.45 -12.48
C LEU A 265 -7.05 -15.72 -12.31
N LEU A 266 -7.52 -15.59 -11.07
CA LEU A 266 -8.69 -14.79 -10.74
C LEU A 266 -8.34 -13.78 -9.66
N VAL A 267 -8.95 -12.61 -9.73
CA VAL A 267 -8.71 -11.50 -8.81
C VAL A 267 -10.04 -10.94 -8.33
N LEU A 268 -10.14 -10.70 -7.03
CA LEU A 268 -11.21 -9.96 -6.40
C LEU A 268 -10.60 -8.89 -5.50
N LYS A 269 -11.00 -7.64 -5.69
CA LYS A 269 -10.61 -6.53 -4.80
C LYS A 269 -11.86 -5.77 -4.37
N VAL A 270 -11.98 -5.54 -3.08
CA VAL A 270 -13.13 -4.84 -2.50
C VAL A 270 -12.62 -3.76 -1.55
N ALA A 271 -13.14 -2.55 -1.66
CA ALA A 271 -12.97 -1.48 -0.68
C ALA A 271 -14.34 -1.03 -0.18
N TYR A 272 -14.46 -0.88 1.11
CA TYR A 272 -15.63 -0.33 1.78
C TYR A 272 -15.18 0.55 2.93
N GLY A 273 -15.87 1.66 3.16
CA GLY A 273 -15.47 2.55 4.22
C GLY A 273 -16.54 3.54 4.63
N GLY A 274 -16.24 4.28 5.66
CA GLY A 274 -17.03 5.39 6.16
C GLY A 274 -16.20 6.66 6.22
N TYR A 275 -16.91 7.77 6.34
CA TYR A 275 -16.32 9.08 6.46
C TYR A 275 -17.24 10.00 7.28
N ARG A 276 -16.72 10.54 8.37
CA ARG A 276 -17.43 11.53 9.17
C ARG A 276 -17.23 12.94 8.60
N ASN A 277 -18.29 13.65 8.31
CA ASN A 277 -18.24 15.00 7.74
C ASN A 277 -17.45 16.03 8.58
N ASP A 278 -17.21 15.73 9.85
CA ASP A 278 -16.42 16.55 10.76
C ASP A 278 -15.00 16.83 10.27
N HIS A 279 -14.43 15.93 9.47
CA HIS A 279 -13.08 16.07 8.91
C HIS A 279 -13.00 17.20 7.88
N GLN A 280 -14.04 17.42 7.08
CA GLN A 280 -14.08 18.53 6.12
C GLN A 280 -14.05 19.89 6.79
N SER A 281 -14.51 19.99 8.05
CA SER A 281 -14.43 21.24 8.82
C SER A 281 -12.99 21.65 9.15
N VAL A 282 -12.04 20.72 9.09
CA VAL A 282 -10.62 20.97 9.33
C VAL A 282 -9.91 21.42 8.07
N LEU A 283 -10.13 20.70 6.96
CA LEU A 283 -9.54 20.99 5.67
C LEU A 283 -10.42 20.40 4.58
N ALA A 284 -10.86 21.27 3.65
CA ALA A 284 -11.65 20.85 2.51
C ALA A 284 -10.87 19.86 1.62
N PHE A 285 -11.59 18.91 1.04
CA PHE A 285 -10.98 18.00 0.09
C PHE A 285 -10.57 18.74 -1.17
N PRO A 286 -9.31 18.56 -1.60
CA PRO A 286 -8.84 19.21 -2.80
C PRO A 286 -9.48 18.60 -4.05
N LYS A 287 -9.71 19.44 -5.03
CA LYS A 287 -10.15 19.07 -6.38
C LYS A 287 -9.29 19.79 -7.41
N ASN A 288 -9.06 19.15 -8.52
CA ASN A 288 -8.41 19.74 -9.68
C ASN A 288 -9.29 19.55 -10.91
N GLU A 289 -9.94 20.61 -11.34
CA GLU A 289 -10.89 20.58 -12.46
C GLU A 289 -10.21 20.37 -13.82
N LEU A 290 -8.91 20.76 -13.94
CA LEU A 290 -8.17 20.61 -15.21
C LEU A 290 -7.95 19.16 -15.59
N VAL A 291 -7.77 18.29 -14.60
CA VAL A 291 -7.55 16.83 -14.79
C VAL A 291 -8.70 15.98 -14.28
N ASN A 292 -9.84 16.62 -13.97
CA ASN A 292 -11.03 15.96 -13.44
C ASN A 292 -10.72 15.06 -12.22
N TYR A 293 -9.92 15.58 -11.31
CA TYR A 293 -9.48 14.88 -10.11
C TYR A 293 -10.10 15.50 -8.87
N GLN A 294 -10.61 14.64 -8.00
CA GLN A 294 -11.13 15.02 -6.69
C GLN A 294 -10.90 13.89 -5.68
N ILE A 295 -10.52 14.24 -4.46
CA ILE A 295 -10.61 13.33 -3.34
C ILE A 295 -12.07 13.22 -2.91
N LEU A 296 -12.57 12.01 -2.84
CA LEU A 296 -13.93 11.69 -2.45
C LEU A 296 -13.97 11.12 -1.04
N SER A 297 -15.11 11.22 -0.38
CA SER A 297 -15.37 10.39 0.81
C SER A 297 -15.39 8.91 0.44
N ALA A 298 -15.01 8.06 1.37
CA ALA A 298 -15.04 6.61 1.18
C ALA A 298 -16.42 6.15 0.70
N PRO A 299 -16.46 5.18 -0.23
CA PRO A 299 -17.71 4.76 -0.83
C PRO A 299 -18.58 4.04 0.20
N THR A 300 -19.82 4.51 0.35
CA THR A 300 -20.85 3.84 1.17
C THR A 300 -21.40 2.58 0.50
N THR A 301 -21.24 2.46 -0.81
CA THR A 301 -21.44 1.22 -1.58
C THR A 301 -20.07 0.61 -1.81
N PRO A 302 -19.87 -0.71 -1.60
CA PRO A 302 -18.57 -1.32 -1.82
C PRO A 302 -18.02 -1.03 -3.23
N TYR A 303 -16.76 -0.60 -3.29
CA TYR A 303 -16.01 -0.50 -4.54
C TYR A 303 -15.45 -1.89 -4.86
N VAL A 304 -15.76 -2.43 -6.02
CA VAL A 304 -15.41 -3.81 -6.39
C VAL A 304 -14.72 -3.86 -7.74
N GLU A 305 -13.56 -4.51 -7.77
CA GLU A 305 -12.86 -4.91 -9.00
C GLU A 305 -12.81 -6.43 -9.10
N LEU A 306 -13.11 -6.95 -10.28
CA LEU A 306 -12.92 -8.34 -10.66
C LEU A 306 -11.87 -8.44 -11.73
N GLY A 307 -11.05 -9.48 -11.69
CA GLY A 307 -10.06 -9.73 -12.72
C GLY A 307 -9.95 -11.19 -13.07
N ALA A 308 -9.64 -11.45 -14.34
CA ALA A 308 -9.25 -12.76 -14.84
C ALA A 308 -7.96 -12.64 -15.62
N GLY A 309 -7.10 -13.64 -15.52
CA GLY A 309 -5.79 -13.58 -16.14
C GLY A 309 -5.24 -14.94 -16.56
N ILE A 310 -4.17 -14.86 -17.30
CA ILE A 310 -3.36 -16.01 -17.75
C ILE A 310 -1.96 -15.83 -17.20
N GLY A 311 -1.51 -16.77 -16.41
CA GLY A 311 -0.18 -16.81 -15.84
C GLY A 311 0.72 -17.82 -16.51
N ASN A 312 2.00 -17.76 -16.12
CA ASN A 312 3.06 -18.62 -16.61
C ASN A 312 3.32 -18.50 -18.14
N ILE A 313 3.02 -17.33 -18.71
CA ILE A 313 3.32 -17.04 -20.12
C ILE A 313 4.84 -16.99 -20.26
N LEU A 314 5.40 -17.86 -21.12
CA LEU A 314 6.84 -18.03 -21.30
C LEU A 314 7.60 -18.27 -19.96
N ARG A 315 6.91 -18.75 -18.92
CA ARG A 315 7.41 -18.97 -17.54
C ARG A 315 7.75 -17.70 -16.73
N ILE A 316 7.56 -16.51 -17.29
CA ILE A 316 7.96 -15.25 -16.67
C ILE A 316 6.85 -14.21 -16.58
N GLY A 317 5.76 -14.39 -17.33
CA GLY A 317 4.74 -13.35 -17.47
C GLY A 317 3.35 -13.76 -17.04
N GLU A 318 2.58 -12.77 -16.65
CA GLU A 318 1.15 -12.85 -16.38
C GLU A 318 0.46 -11.66 -17.05
N ILE A 319 -0.73 -11.89 -17.56
CA ILE A 319 -1.61 -10.88 -18.15
C ILE A 319 -2.97 -10.97 -17.46
N TYR A 320 -3.51 -9.82 -17.07
CA TYR A 320 -4.80 -9.71 -16.41
C TYR A 320 -5.72 -8.74 -17.16
N GLY A 321 -6.97 -9.12 -17.35
CA GLY A 321 -8.07 -8.20 -17.62
C GLY A 321 -8.75 -7.88 -16.30
N VAL A 322 -8.79 -6.61 -15.90
CA VAL A 322 -9.42 -6.15 -14.65
C VAL A 322 -10.61 -5.28 -15.01
N PHE A 323 -11.71 -5.47 -14.30
CA PHE A 323 -12.99 -4.81 -14.51
C PHE A 323 -13.52 -4.26 -13.18
N ARG A 324 -13.93 -2.99 -13.20
CA ARG A 324 -14.68 -2.37 -12.11
C ARG A 324 -16.17 -2.67 -12.32
N VAL A 325 -16.82 -3.26 -11.31
CA VAL A 325 -18.21 -3.71 -11.41
C VAL A 325 -19.19 -2.84 -10.62
N THR A 326 -18.66 -1.94 -9.80
CA THR A 326 -19.42 -0.91 -9.07
C THR A 326 -18.88 0.48 -9.40
N HIS A 327 -19.58 1.56 -9.04
CA HIS A 327 -19.17 2.95 -9.31
C HIS A 327 -18.82 3.19 -10.79
N LEU A 328 -19.70 2.70 -11.69
CA LEU A 328 -19.48 2.78 -13.14
C LEU A 328 -19.70 4.19 -13.71
N ASP A 329 -20.28 5.09 -12.94
CA ASP A 329 -20.46 6.53 -13.19
C ASP A 329 -19.18 7.34 -13.01
N ASP A 330 -18.14 6.77 -12.38
CA ASP A 330 -16.84 7.40 -12.23
C ASP A 330 -16.18 7.61 -13.61
N PRO A 331 -15.62 8.79 -13.90
CA PRO A 331 -15.00 9.10 -15.20
C PRO A 331 -13.77 8.26 -15.54
N THR A 332 -13.20 7.54 -14.56
CA THR A 332 -12.05 6.66 -14.82
C THR A 332 -12.45 5.40 -15.61
N PRO A 333 -11.52 4.82 -16.38
CA PRO A 333 -11.80 3.60 -17.13
C PRO A 333 -12.35 2.48 -16.23
N TRP A 334 -13.43 1.82 -16.66
CA TRP A 334 -14.04 0.71 -15.94
C TRP A 334 -13.35 -0.64 -16.19
N TRP A 335 -12.38 -0.69 -17.12
CA TRP A 335 -11.57 -1.87 -17.40
C TRP A 335 -10.14 -1.50 -17.79
N ALA A 336 -9.21 -2.41 -17.57
CA ALA A 336 -7.83 -2.28 -18.01
C ALA A 336 -7.15 -3.64 -18.19
N ILE A 337 -6.13 -3.68 -19.03
CA ILE A 337 -5.20 -4.80 -19.11
C ILE A 337 -3.98 -4.46 -18.26
N ARG A 338 -3.53 -5.41 -17.45
CA ARG A 338 -2.37 -5.30 -16.57
C ARG A 338 -1.40 -6.45 -16.81
N PHE A 339 -0.13 -6.18 -16.60
CA PHE A 339 0.95 -7.14 -16.81
C PHE A 339 1.74 -7.33 -15.52
N ARG A 340 2.19 -8.55 -15.27
CA ARG A 340 3.12 -8.85 -14.20
C ARG A 340 4.25 -9.72 -14.72
N LEU A 341 5.49 -9.39 -14.37
CA LEU A 341 6.67 -10.17 -14.73
C LEU A 341 7.22 -10.82 -13.46
N HIS A 342 7.42 -12.12 -13.53
CA HIS A 342 8.13 -12.89 -12.52
C HIS A 342 9.47 -13.31 -13.13
N ILE A 343 10.54 -12.66 -12.72
CA ILE A 343 11.87 -13.14 -13.04
C ILE A 343 12.24 -14.10 -11.92
N GLY A 344 11.82 -15.36 -12.05
CA GLY A 344 12.22 -16.43 -11.15
C GLY A 344 13.67 -16.83 -11.45
N MET A 345 14.56 -16.72 -10.47
CA MET A 345 15.76 -17.53 -10.41
C MET A 345 15.46 -18.80 -9.62
#